data_c750ea1421b4eaa500c610a6840edafa
#
_entry.id   c750ea1421b4eaa500c610a6840edafa
#
_cell.length_a   1.000
_cell.length_b   1.000
_cell.length_c   1.000
_cell.angle_alpha   90.00
_cell.angle_beta   90.00
_cell.angle_gamma   90.00
#
_symmetry.space_group_name_H-M   'P 1'
#
loop_
_entity.id
_entity.type
_entity.pdbx_description
1 polymer ?
#
loop_
_entity_poly.entity_id
_entity_poly.type
_entity_poly.pdbx_seq_one_letter_code
_entity_poly.pdbx_strand_id
1 'polypeptide(L)'
;MANFNEHALEMSIMELFKDEGYTYVSGDQIHRERTEVLLTDDLKQYLYNRYAKDGITPSEVDSVILMLRNISGTIYEANKAVFKLLCDGFILNREDRTQKDLYIELIDFDTPENNIFKVVNQFEIEGVNNQLRIPDGIVFVNGIPVVVLEFKSAVQENTTIMDAYKQLTIRYRRDIPEIFKYNAFVVIS
;
A
#
# COMPACT_ATOMS: atom_id res chain seq x y z
N MET A 1 -0.47 18.78 31.76
CA MET A 1 -1.00 17.67 30.90
C MET A 1 -0.39 17.90 29.53
N ALA A 2 0.31 16.92 28.97
CA ALA A 2 0.85 17.02 27.63
C ALA A 2 -0.34 17.19 26.66
N ASN A 3 -0.31 18.22 25.80
CA ASN A 3 -1.28 18.35 24.72
C ASN A 3 -1.09 17.16 23.78
N PHE A 4 -1.98 16.19 23.88
CA PHE A 4 -2.03 15.03 22.94
C PHE A 4 -2.63 15.56 21.66
N ASN A 5 -1.75 16.02 20.76
CA ASN A 5 -2.12 16.56 19.45
C ASN A 5 -2.13 15.42 18.39
N GLU A 6 -2.65 15.72 17.21
CA GLU A 6 -2.76 14.77 16.08
C GLU A 6 -1.41 14.13 15.74
N HIS A 7 -0.35 14.89 15.74
CA HIS A 7 1.01 14.38 15.50
C HIS A 7 1.50 13.40 16.58
N ALA A 8 1.19 13.67 17.85
CA ALA A 8 1.55 12.76 18.94
C ALA A 8 0.79 11.42 18.83
N LEU A 9 -0.48 11.45 18.40
CA LEU A 9 -1.28 10.25 18.10
C LEU A 9 -0.67 9.48 16.93
N GLU A 10 -0.38 10.16 15.81
CA GLU A 10 0.28 9.58 14.64
C GLU A 10 1.57 8.84 15.04
N MET A 11 2.48 9.52 15.75
CA MET A 11 3.74 8.91 16.17
C MET A 11 3.56 7.75 17.14
N SER A 12 2.59 7.83 18.05
CA SER A 12 2.29 6.71 18.97
C SER A 12 1.81 5.47 18.22
N ILE A 13 1.05 5.65 17.15
CA ILE A 13 0.59 4.54 16.31
C ILE A 13 1.74 3.98 15.47
N MET A 14 2.65 4.83 14.95
CA MET A 14 3.85 4.34 14.26
C MET A 14 4.72 3.49 15.19
N GLU A 15 4.89 3.90 16.46
CA GLU A 15 5.63 3.09 17.46
C GLU A 15 4.91 1.76 17.74
N LEU A 16 3.58 1.76 17.87
CA LEU A 16 2.80 0.52 18.04
C LEU A 16 3.04 -0.47 16.87
N PHE A 17 3.03 0.01 15.63
CA PHE A 17 3.34 -0.84 14.48
C PHE A 17 4.77 -1.41 14.53
N LYS A 18 5.74 -0.61 15.00
CA LYS A 18 7.12 -1.09 15.19
C LYS A 18 7.20 -2.21 16.25
N ASP A 19 6.48 -2.05 17.34
CA ASP A 19 6.41 -3.07 18.40
C ASP A 19 5.76 -4.37 17.90
N GLU A 20 4.83 -4.26 16.94
CA GLU A 20 4.21 -5.41 16.25
C GLU A 20 5.08 -5.97 15.09
N GLY A 21 6.30 -5.48 14.90
CA GLY A 21 7.26 -6.01 13.94
C GLY A 21 7.21 -5.38 12.54
N TYR A 22 6.46 -4.29 12.35
CA TYR A 22 6.48 -3.56 11.08
C TYR A 22 7.72 -2.68 10.96
N THR A 23 8.28 -2.59 9.77
CA THR A 23 9.31 -1.60 9.46
C THR A 23 8.66 -0.23 9.31
N TYR A 24 8.99 0.71 10.19
CA TYR A 24 8.56 2.11 10.04
C TYR A 24 9.55 2.90 9.19
N VAL A 25 9.03 3.66 8.23
CA VAL A 25 9.80 4.59 7.39
C VAL A 25 8.98 5.87 7.19
N SER A 26 9.62 7.04 7.27
CA SER A 26 8.97 8.29 6.87
C SER A 26 8.96 8.40 5.34
N GLY A 27 7.84 8.85 4.77
CA GLY A 27 7.63 8.89 3.33
C GLY A 27 8.60 9.79 2.57
N ASP A 28 9.18 10.81 3.24
CA ASP A 28 10.21 11.68 2.69
C ASP A 28 11.58 10.97 2.49
N GLN A 29 11.77 9.83 3.14
CA GLN A 29 12.96 8.97 2.97
C GLN A 29 12.81 7.95 1.82
N ILE A 30 11.64 7.84 1.23
CA ILE A 30 11.36 6.90 0.14
C ILE A 30 11.54 7.59 -1.21
N HIS A 31 12.55 7.16 -1.98
CA HIS A 31 12.81 7.68 -3.32
C HIS A 31 11.84 7.05 -4.33
N ARG A 32 10.87 7.82 -4.80
CA ARG A 32 9.87 7.42 -5.80
C ARG A 32 9.24 8.64 -6.47
N GLU A 33 8.60 8.42 -7.60
CA GLU A 33 7.69 9.44 -8.15
C GLU A 33 6.45 9.57 -7.24
N ARG A 34 5.98 10.80 -7.01
CA ARG A 34 4.81 11.05 -6.15
C ARG A 34 3.51 10.44 -6.68
N THR A 35 3.44 10.17 -7.98
CA THR A 35 2.31 9.47 -8.63
C THR A 35 2.30 7.96 -8.39
N GLU A 36 3.44 7.39 -7.97
CA GLU A 36 3.58 5.96 -7.70
C GLU A 36 3.12 5.65 -6.27
N VAL A 37 2.13 4.79 -6.14
CA VAL A 37 1.61 4.37 -4.82
C VAL A 37 2.14 3.02 -4.35
N LEU A 38 2.74 2.23 -5.25
CA LEU A 38 3.42 0.98 -4.90
C LEU A 38 4.85 1.27 -4.42
N LEU A 39 5.30 0.57 -3.39
CA LEU A 39 6.72 0.49 -3.04
C LEU A 39 7.35 -0.63 -3.89
N THR A 40 7.74 -0.28 -5.10
CA THR A 40 8.17 -1.25 -6.11
C THR A 40 9.40 -2.03 -5.72
N ASP A 41 10.30 -1.45 -4.95
CA ASP A 41 11.50 -2.12 -4.46
C ASP A 41 11.16 -3.24 -3.47
N ASP A 42 10.22 -2.99 -2.55
CA ASP A 42 9.74 -4.01 -1.61
C ASP A 42 9.01 -5.14 -2.35
N LEU A 43 8.19 -4.79 -3.34
CA LEU A 43 7.48 -5.80 -4.15
C LEU A 43 8.46 -6.66 -4.96
N LYS A 44 9.47 -6.04 -5.58
CA LYS A 44 10.56 -6.76 -6.26
C LYS A 44 11.28 -7.68 -5.31
N GLN A 45 11.67 -7.17 -4.14
CA GLN A 45 12.39 -7.95 -3.13
C GLN A 45 11.58 -9.17 -2.69
N TYR A 46 10.28 -8.99 -2.40
CA TYR A 46 9.41 -10.10 -2.04
C TYR A 46 9.33 -11.15 -3.14
N LEU A 47 9.06 -10.74 -4.38
CA LEU A 47 8.94 -11.67 -5.53
C LEU A 47 10.24 -12.42 -5.78
N TYR A 48 11.39 -11.74 -5.73
CA TYR A 48 12.69 -12.41 -5.87
C TYR A 48 12.93 -13.42 -4.75
N ASN A 49 12.66 -13.06 -3.50
CA ASN A 49 12.87 -13.96 -2.37
C ASN A 49 11.95 -15.18 -2.46
N ARG A 50 10.69 -14.97 -2.79
CA ARG A 50 9.67 -16.02 -2.85
C ARG A 50 9.91 -17.01 -3.97
N TYR A 51 10.30 -16.52 -5.15
CA TYR A 51 10.43 -17.31 -6.38
C TYR A 51 11.87 -17.50 -6.84
N ALA A 52 12.87 -17.25 -5.97
CA ALA A 52 14.29 -17.44 -6.29
C ALA A 52 14.59 -18.89 -6.75
N LYS A 53 14.00 -19.88 -6.08
CA LYS A 53 14.22 -21.30 -6.39
C LYS A 53 13.57 -21.71 -7.73
N ASP A 54 12.53 -21.00 -8.12
CA ASP A 54 11.82 -21.22 -9.39
C ASP A 54 12.45 -20.43 -10.52
N GLY A 55 13.50 -19.65 -10.25
CA GLY A 55 14.28 -18.91 -11.22
C GLY A 55 13.50 -17.77 -11.90
N ILE A 56 12.66 -17.04 -11.13
CA ILE A 56 11.97 -15.85 -11.66
C ILE A 56 12.98 -14.82 -12.18
N THR A 57 12.72 -14.27 -13.37
CA THR A 57 13.62 -13.30 -14.01
C THR A 57 13.25 -11.86 -13.67
N PRO A 58 14.19 -10.88 -13.80
CA PRO A 58 13.88 -9.47 -13.62
C PRO A 58 12.75 -8.98 -14.53
N SER A 59 12.72 -9.40 -15.77
CA SER A 59 11.67 -9.04 -16.74
C SER A 59 10.30 -9.58 -16.32
N GLU A 60 10.25 -10.80 -15.79
CA GLU A 60 9.02 -11.40 -15.26
C GLU A 60 8.51 -10.65 -14.04
N VAL A 61 9.39 -10.24 -13.13
CA VAL A 61 9.03 -9.39 -11.98
C VAL A 61 8.49 -8.03 -12.44
N ASP A 62 9.18 -7.39 -13.39
CA ASP A 62 8.71 -6.11 -13.95
C ASP A 62 7.35 -6.27 -14.65
N SER A 63 7.09 -7.40 -15.29
CA SER A 63 5.78 -7.73 -15.90
C SER A 63 4.66 -7.84 -14.86
N VAL A 64 4.92 -8.41 -13.69
CA VAL A 64 3.98 -8.46 -12.57
C VAL A 64 3.65 -7.05 -12.08
N ILE A 65 4.65 -6.20 -11.89
CA ILE A 65 4.46 -4.82 -11.44
C ILE A 65 3.65 -4.03 -12.48
N LEU A 66 4.02 -4.16 -13.76
CA LEU A 66 3.31 -3.49 -14.86
C LEU A 66 1.86 -3.94 -14.97
N MET A 67 1.59 -5.22 -14.78
CA MET A 67 0.23 -5.76 -14.73
C MET A 67 -0.59 -5.08 -13.63
N LEU A 68 -0.06 -4.99 -12.40
CA LEU A 68 -0.73 -4.33 -11.28
C LEU A 68 -1.02 -2.85 -11.54
N ARG A 69 -0.06 -2.12 -12.10
CA ARG A 69 -0.19 -0.70 -12.45
C ARG A 69 -1.28 -0.48 -13.52
N ASN A 70 -1.38 -1.36 -14.48
CA ASN A 70 -2.28 -1.23 -15.63
C ASN A 70 -3.71 -1.72 -15.38
N ILE A 71 -4.03 -2.22 -14.17
CA ILE A 71 -5.42 -2.52 -13.82
C ILE A 71 -6.23 -1.23 -13.89
N SER A 72 -7.25 -1.22 -14.75
CA SER A 72 -8.05 -0.04 -15.06
C SER A 72 -9.55 -0.30 -14.85
N GLY A 73 -10.35 0.75 -14.90
CA GLY A 73 -11.79 0.72 -14.68
C GLY A 73 -12.21 1.74 -13.63
N THR A 74 -13.43 1.64 -13.12
CA THR A 74 -13.84 2.40 -11.94
C THR A 74 -12.99 1.97 -10.72
N ILE A 75 -12.89 2.83 -9.69
CA ILE A 75 -12.17 2.47 -8.45
C ILE A 75 -12.64 1.11 -7.92
N TYR A 76 -13.95 0.86 -7.93
CA TYR A 76 -14.52 -0.39 -7.45
C TYR A 76 -14.07 -1.60 -8.29
N GLU A 77 -14.12 -1.50 -9.62
CA GLU A 77 -13.73 -2.59 -10.51
C GLU A 77 -12.24 -2.90 -10.42
N ALA A 78 -11.42 -1.85 -10.41
CA ALA A 78 -9.97 -1.99 -10.26
C ALA A 78 -9.61 -2.58 -8.89
N ASN A 79 -10.20 -2.09 -7.81
CA ASN A 79 -9.99 -2.64 -6.47
C ASN A 79 -10.41 -4.10 -6.36
N LYS A 80 -11.58 -4.47 -6.91
CA LYS A 80 -12.05 -5.86 -6.94
C LYS A 80 -11.08 -6.76 -7.71
N ALA A 81 -10.53 -6.29 -8.83
CA ALA A 81 -9.57 -7.04 -9.62
C ALA A 81 -8.24 -7.24 -8.86
N VAL A 82 -7.70 -6.18 -8.26
CA VAL A 82 -6.51 -6.27 -7.41
C VAL A 82 -6.75 -7.21 -6.23
N PHE A 83 -7.86 -7.04 -5.52
CA PHE A 83 -8.17 -7.86 -4.35
C PHE A 83 -8.24 -9.35 -4.70
N LYS A 84 -8.79 -9.69 -5.88
CA LYS A 84 -8.78 -11.06 -6.38
C LYS A 84 -7.36 -11.58 -6.59
N LEU A 85 -6.47 -10.77 -7.17
CA LEU A 85 -5.06 -11.17 -7.35
C LEU A 85 -4.33 -11.35 -6.01
N LEU A 86 -4.65 -10.52 -5.00
CA LEU A 86 -4.06 -10.64 -3.67
C LEU A 86 -4.51 -11.91 -2.94
N CYS A 87 -5.79 -12.29 -3.07
CA CYS A 87 -6.35 -13.45 -2.39
C CYS A 87 -6.11 -14.77 -3.13
N ASP A 88 -6.30 -14.75 -4.46
CA ASP A 88 -6.30 -15.99 -5.26
C ASP A 88 -4.96 -16.24 -5.97
N GLY A 89 -4.05 -15.26 -6.00
CA GLY A 89 -2.87 -15.35 -6.86
C GLY A 89 -3.22 -15.41 -8.35
N PHE A 90 -2.24 -15.71 -9.19
CA PHE A 90 -2.41 -15.82 -10.64
C PHE A 90 -1.27 -16.59 -11.30
N ILE A 91 -1.50 -17.05 -12.53
CA ILE A 91 -0.48 -17.73 -13.34
C ILE A 91 0.30 -16.68 -14.13
N LEU A 92 1.62 -16.63 -13.91
CA LEU A 92 2.58 -15.89 -14.72
C LEU A 92 3.13 -16.82 -15.79
N ASN A 93 2.82 -16.49 -17.06
CA ASN A 93 3.41 -17.21 -18.18
C ASN A 93 4.88 -16.85 -18.31
N ARG A 94 5.76 -17.87 -18.30
CA ARG A 94 7.20 -17.67 -18.39
C ARG A 94 7.60 -17.13 -19.77
N GLU A 95 8.63 -16.27 -19.76
CA GLU A 95 9.26 -15.82 -21.01
C GLU A 95 9.89 -17.00 -21.77
N ASP A 96 10.59 -17.88 -21.07
CA ASP A 96 11.10 -19.13 -21.58
C ASP A 96 9.99 -20.20 -21.58
N ARG A 97 9.41 -20.44 -22.74
CA ARG A 97 8.32 -21.40 -22.95
C ARG A 97 8.69 -22.86 -22.71
N THR A 98 9.95 -23.17 -22.46
CA THR A 98 10.39 -24.51 -22.06
C THR A 98 10.24 -24.76 -20.56
N GLN A 99 10.06 -23.69 -19.78
CA GLN A 99 9.86 -23.73 -18.34
C GLN A 99 8.35 -23.76 -18.01
N LYS A 100 8.03 -24.37 -16.86
CA LYS A 100 6.67 -24.39 -16.33
C LYS A 100 6.28 -23.01 -15.85
N ASP A 101 5.06 -22.55 -16.18
CA ASP A 101 4.51 -21.30 -15.68
C ASP A 101 4.55 -21.22 -14.15
N LEU A 102 4.72 -20.01 -13.60
CA LEU A 102 4.73 -19.76 -12.16
C LEU A 102 3.34 -19.37 -11.66
N TYR A 103 2.95 -19.94 -10.52
CA TYR A 103 1.82 -19.44 -9.77
C TYR A 103 2.31 -18.37 -8.80
N ILE A 104 1.89 -17.13 -9.01
CA ILE A 104 2.31 -15.97 -8.25
C ILE A 104 1.28 -15.65 -7.16
N GLU A 105 1.76 -15.60 -5.92
CA GLU A 105 1.06 -15.10 -4.76
C GLU A 105 1.71 -13.76 -4.35
N LEU A 106 0.92 -12.70 -4.31
CA LEU A 106 1.39 -11.37 -3.92
C LEU A 106 1.51 -11.20 -2.40
N ILE A 107 0.84 -12.05 -1.65
CA ILE A 107 0.89 -12.15 -0.19
C ILE A 107 1.00 -13.63 0.18
N ASP A 108 1.95 -13.97 1.05
CA ASP A 108 2.09 -15.31 1.62
C ASP A 108 1.19 -15.41 2.86
N PHE A 109 0.01 -15.99 2.70
CA PHE A 109 -0.92 -16.19 3.81
C PHE A 109 -0.57 -17.42 4.66
N ASP A 110 0.14 -18.39 4.09
CA ASP A 110 0.51 -19.63 4.77
C ASP A 110 1.68 -19.43 5.73
N THR A 111 2.61 -18.55 5.36
CA THR A 111 3.78 -18.20 6.16
C THR A 111 3.94 -16.67 6.19
N PRO A 112 3.16 -15.98 7.05
CA PRO A 112 3.12 -14.51 7.10
C PRO A 112 4.50 -13.85 7.26
N GLU A 113 5.44 -14.53 7.91
CA GLU A 113 6.81 -14.05 8.15
C GLU A 113 7.62 -13.86 6.87
N ASN A 114 7.20 -14.46 5.77
CA ASN A 114 7.82 -14.26 4.46
C ASN A 114 7.46 -12.90 3.83
N ASN A 115 6.43 -12.23 4.35
CA ASN A 115 6.01 -10.94 3.82
C ASN A 115 6.86 -9.79 4.40
N ILE A 116 6.92 -8.71 3.63
CA ILE A 116 7.54 -7.44 4.04
C ILE A 116 6.42 -6.54 4.56
N PHE A 117 6.35 -6.34 5.87
CA PHE A 117 5.40 -5.43 6.51
C PHE A 117 6.06 -4.08 6.75
N LYS A 118 5.43 -3.02 6.24
CA LYS A 118 5.93 -1.66 6.39
C LYS A 118 4.80 -0.70 6.73
N VAL A 119 5.04 0.24 7.63
CA VAL A 119 4.16 1.38 7.89
C VAL A 119 4.89 2.67 7.53
N VAL A 120 4.19 3.54 6.80
CA VAL A 120 4.77 4.80 6.29
C VAL A 120 3.81 5.93 6.64
N ASN A 121 4.34 6.98 7.27
CA ASN A 121 3.67 8.28 7.40
C ASN A 121 4.28 9.29 6.43
N GLN A 122 3.71 10.48 6.32
CA GLN A 122 4.22 11.56 5.45
C GLN A 122 4.42 11.10 3.99
N PHE A 123 3.59 10.18 3.52
CA PHE A 123 3.66 9.63 2.17
C PHE A 123 2.92 10.54 1.20
N GLU A 124 3.66 11.40 0.50
CA GLU A 124 3.10 12.33 -0.47
C GLU A 124 2.59 11.58 -1.71
N ILE A 125 1.33 11.80 -2.07
CA ILE A 125 0.70 11.24 -3.28
C ILE A 125 0.21 12.39 -4.14
N GLU A 126 0.71 12.45 -5.37
CA GLU A 126 0.24 13.35 -6.41
C GLU A 126 -0.75 12.62 -7.31
N GLY A 127 -1.96 13.11 -7.35
CA GLY A 127 -3.04 12.47 -8.08
C GLY A 127 -3.66 13.35 -9.15
N VAL A 128 -4.98 13.32 -9.26
CA VAL A 128 -5.74 14.02 -10.31
C VAL A 128 -5.51 15.53 -10.23
N ASN A 129 -5.25 16.17 -11.38
CA ASN A 129 -4.96 17.61 -11.50
C ASN A 129 -3.80 18.09 -10.60
N ASN A 130 -2.77 17.27 -10.44
CA ASN A 130 -1.61 17.55 -9.59
C ASN A 130 -1.98 17.85 -8.14
N GLN A 131 -3.09 17.30 -7.66
CA GLN A 131 -3.48 17.42 -6.26
C GLN A 131 -2.56 16.57 -5.39
N LEU A 132 -1.85 17.23 -4.48
CA LEU A 132 -1.01 16.56 -3.50
C LEU A 132 -1.84 16.23 -2.25
N ARG A 133 -1.75 14.97 -1.79
CA ARG A 133 -2.34 14.50 -0.54
C ARG A 133 -1.33 13.68 0.26
N ILE A 134 -1.44 13.78 1.57
CA ILE A 134 -0.55 13.11 2.51
C ILE A 134 -1.45 12.42 3.55
N PRO A 135 -1.74 11.13 3.41
CA PRO A 135 -2.39 10.36 4.46
C PRO A 135 -1.54 10.30 5.72
N ASP A 136 -2.17 10.27 6.90
CA ASP A 136 -1.46 10.21 8.18
C ASP A 136 -0.63 8.94 8.33
N GLY A 137 -1.11 7.84 7.71
CA GLY A 137 -0.32 6.62 7.63
C GLY A 137 -0.82 5.66 6.55
N ILE A 138 0.09 4.85 6.03
CA ILE A 138 -0.23 3.78 5.08
C ILE A 138 0.48 2.52 5.53
N VAL A 139 -0.26 1.40 5.58
CA VAL A 139 0.33 0.09 5.84
C VAL A 139 0.52 -0.63 4.51
N PHE A 140 1.74 -1.08 4.29
CA PHE A 140 2.14 -1.84 3.11
C PHE A 140 2.41 -3.30 3.47
N VAL A 141 1.98 -4.20 2.60
CA VAL A 141 2.40 -5.59 2.59
C VAL A 141 3.05 -5.87 1.24
N ASN A 142 4.31 -6.28 1.26
CA ASN A 142 5.10 -6.53 0.05
C ASN A 142 5.10 -5.33 -0.92
N GLY A 143 5.12 -4.11 -0.39
CA GLY A 143 5.07 -2.89 -1.18
C GLY A 143 3.69 -2.49 -1.73
N ILE A 144 2.63 -3.22 -1.39
CA ILE A 144 1.24 -2.94 -1.79
C ILE A 144 0.53 -2.19 -0.66
N PRO A 145 -0.06 -1.00 -0.89
CA PRO A 145 -0.70 -0.18 0.14
C PRO A 145 -2.08 -0.75 0.51
N VAL A 146 -2.14 -1.60 1.52
CA VAL A 146 -3.36 -2.35 1.91
C VAL A 146 -4.25 -1.60 2.89
N VAL A 147 -3.70 -0.70 3.71
CA VAL A 147 -4.47 0.09 4.69
C VAL A 147 -4.10 1.56 4.59
N VAL A 148 -5.09 2.44 4.60
CA VAL A 148 -4.91 3.89 4.75
C VAL A 148 -5.44 4.32 6.11
N LEU A 149 -4.63 5.07 6.86
CA LEU A 149 -4.92 5.56 8.20
C LEU A 149 -5.16 7.07 8.14
N GLU A 150 -6.16 7.55 8.86
CA GLU A 150 -6.45 8.96 9.03
C GLU A 150 -6.83 9.22 10.49
N PHE A 151 -6.12 10.12 11.14
CA PHE A 151 -6.31 10.43 12.55
C PHE A 151 -6.89 11.83 12.74
N LYS A 152 -7.71 11.98 13.76
CA LYS A 152 -8.21 13.28 14.19
C LYS A 152 -8.07 13.40 15.71
N SER A 153 -7.50 14.50 16.13
CA SER A 153 -7.36 14.78 17.56
C SER A 153 -8.69 15.20 18.17
N ALA A 154 -9.09 14.53 19.25
CA ALA A 154 -10.24 14.93 20.05
C ALA A 154 -10.09 16.28 20.76
N VAL A 155 -8.90 16.90 20.71
CA VAL A 155 -8.58 18.17 21.38
C VAL A 155 -8.94 19.39 20.52
N GLN A 156 -9.16 19.22 19.21
CA GLN A 156 -9.62 20.30 18.34
C GLN A 156 -11.15 20.42 18.43
N GLU A 157 -11.64 21.49 19.05
CA GLU A 157 -13.09 21.72 19.36
C GLU A 157 -14.04 21.62 18.16
N ASN A 158 -13.57 21.61 16.92
CA ASN A 158 -14.37 21.60 15.70
C ASN A 158 -14.03 20.48 14.71
N THR A 159 -13.15 19.55 15.05
CA THR A 159 -12.74 18.45 14.16
C THR A 159 -13.34 17.13 14.68
N THR A 160 -14.08 16.44 13.82
CA THR A 160 -14.79 15.23 14.20
C THR A 160 -14.29 14.03 13.39
N ILE A 161 -14.56 12.82 13.88
CA ILE A 161 -14.35 11.58 13.14
C ILE A 161 -15.07 11.61 11.78
N MET A 162 -16.16 12.39 11.67
CA MET A 162 -16.87 12.60 10.41
C MET A 162 -16.02 13.38 9.39
N ASP A 163 -15.12 14.23 9.84
CA ASP A 163 -14.20 14.96 8.93
C ASP A 163 -13.13 14.03 8.37
N ALA A 164 -12.59 13.13 9.19
CA ALA A 164 -11.72 12.04 8.71
C ALA A 164 -12.44 11.15 7.69
N TYR A 165 -13.68 10.77 7.99
CA TYR A 165 -14.51 10.00 7.06
C TYR A 165 -14.71 10.71 5.71
N LYS A 166 -15.05 12.00 5.71
CA LYS A 166 -15.20 12.81 4.49
C LYS A 166 -13.87 12.96 3.75
N GLN A 167 -12.76 13.10 4.48
CA GLN A 167 -11.44 13.22 3.89
C GLN A 167 -11.09 11.96 3.10
N LEU A 168 -11.25 10.79 3.67
CA LEU A 168 -10.99 9.50 3.01
C LEU A 168 -12.00 9.19 1.90
N THR A 169 -13.30 9.30 2.19
CA THR A 169 -14.35 8.80 1.28
C THR A 169 -14.70 9.75 0.14
N ILE A 170 -14.46 11.05 0.31
CA ILE A 170 -14.78 12.06 -0.71
C ILE A 170 -13.51 12.67 -1.28
N ARG A 171 -12.67 13.28 -0.41
CA ARG A 171 -11.52 14.07 -0.86
C ARG A 171 -10.44 13.17 -1.48
N TYR A 172 -9.98 12.16 -0.76
CA TYR A 172 -8.91 11.28 -1.25
C TYR A 172 -9.36 10.44 -2.45
N ARG A 173 -10.59 9.94 -2.45
CA ARG A 173 -11.14 9.21 -3.61
C ARG A 173 -11.23 10.05 -4.88
N ARG A 174 -11.45 11.35 -4.74
CA ARG A 174 -11.46 12.30 -5.86
C ARG A 174 -10.05 12.65 -6.31
N ASP A 175 -9.16 12.93 -5.36
CA ASP A 175 -7.86 13.57 -5.61
C ASP A 175 -6.75 12.55 -5.86
N ILE A 176 -6.72 11.43 -5.12
CA ILE A 176 -5.71 10.36 -5.20
C ILE A 176 -6.35 8.98 -5.35
N PRO A 177 -7.19 8.76 -6.37
CA PRO A 177 -7.93 7.51 -6.53
C PRO A 177 -7.04 6.28 -6.67
N GLU A 178 -5.80 6.44 -7.12
CA GLU A 178 -4.87 5.36 -7.42
C GLU A 178 -4.60 4.47 -6.20
N ILE A 179 -4.46 5.04 -5.00
CA ILE A 179 -4.22 4.25 -3.79
C ILE A 179 -5.38 3.30 -3.47
N PHE A 180 -6.62 3.69 -3.82
CA PHE A 180 -7.81 2.89 -3.55
C PHE A 180 -7.98 1.69 -4.47
N LYS A 181 -7.17 1.55 -5.51
CA LYS A 181 -7.09 0.30 -6.28
C LYS A 181 -6.57 -0.85 -5.43
N TYR A 182 -5.62 -0.57 -4.53
CA TYR A 182 -4.89 -1.58 -3.76
C TYR A 182 -5.40 -1.73 -2.34
N ASN A 183 -6.18 -0.77 -1.88
CA ASN A 183 -6.58 -0.65 -0.49
C ASN A 183 -7.63 -1.70 -0.09
N ALA A 184 -7.36 -2.47 0.96
CA ALA A 184 -8.30 -3.45 1.51
C ALA A 184 -9.30 -2.76 2.45
N PHE A 185 -8.84 -1.85 3.31
CA PHE A 185 -9.70 -1.07 4.20
C PHE A 185 -9.04 0.24 4.64
N VAL A 186 -9.83 1.14 5.17
CA VAL A 186 -9.40 2.41 5.75
C VAL A 186 -9.69 2.43 7.23
N VAL A 187 -8.82 3.07 8.00
CA VAL A 187 -8.99 3.24 9.45
C VAL A 187 -9.06 4.72 9.76
N ILE A 188 -10.04 5.11 10.56
CA ILE A 188 -10.19 6.46 11.08
C ILE A 188 -10.24 6.41 12.61
N SER A 189 -9.59 7.36 13.25
CA SER A 189 -9.54 7.47 14.71
C SER A 189 -9.73 8.92 15.14
#